data_023e745443c08dc1510a3fc68f29bc49
#
_entry.id   023e745443c08dc1510a3fc68f29bc49
#
_cell.length_a   1.000
_cell.length_b   1.000
_cell.length_c   1.000
_cell.angle_alpha   90.00
_cell.angle_beta   90.00
_cell.angle_gamma   90.00
#
_symmetry.space_group_name_H-M   'P 1'
#
loop_
_entity.id
_entity.type
_entity.pdbx_description
1 polymer ?
#
loop_
_entity_poly.entity_id
_entity_poly.type
_entity_poly.pdbx_seq_one_letter_code
_entity_poly.pdbx_strand_id
1 'polypeptide(L)'
;LYLCGSKTQRNSMQELIGNKLKELFPEITDNLIQLQKTRAEFEGDVTLVVFPLLRITKKNPEESGKTIGEFFTQEIDFISGYNVVKGFLNLEITSEYWLGKFKKLMADDNFGQLPATDKTYIVEYSSPNTNKPLHLGHLRNIFLGFSVANILKANGHDVVKTQIINDRGIHICKSMLAWQRFGEGETPESSGLKGDKLVGKYYVAFDKEYKKQIAELIEGGADKETAEKQAPFLLEAQEML
;
A
#
# COMPACT_ATOMS: atom_id res chain seq x y z
N LEU A 1 17.02 -7.32 -4.00
CA LEU A 1 16.35 -6.56 -2.93
C LEU A 1 16.55 -5.07 -3.21
N TYR A 2 15.63 -4.46 -4.00
CA TYR A 2 15.49 -3.01 -4.04
C TYR A 2 14.85 -2.60 -2.72
N LEU A 3 15.65 -2.48 -1.66
CA LEU A 3 15.26 -1.77 -0.48
C LEU A 3 15.04 -0.31 -0.89
N CYS A 4 13.84 0.19 -0.75
CA CYS A 4 13.44 1.57 -1.02
C CYS A 4 14.09 2.46 0.05
N GLY A 5 15.40 2.64 -0.03
CA GLY A 5 16.14 3.64 0.73
C GLY A 5 16.14 4.96 -0.03
N SER A 6 16.21 6.07 0.68
CA SER A 6 16.39 7.41 0.10
C SER A 6 17.48 7.38 -1.00
N LYS A 7 17.40 8.27 -1.98
CA LYS A 7 18.42 8.40 -3.03
C LYS A 7 19.85 8.38 -2.47
N THR A 8 20.03 8.91 -1.28
CA THR A 8 21.31 8.98 -0.55
C THR A 8 21.86 7.62 -0.11
N GLN A 9 21.00 6.61 0.16
CA GLN A 9 21.47 5.28 0.56
C GLN A 9 21.72 4.33 -0.62
N ARG A 10 21.07 4.57 -1.78
CA ARG A 10 21.36 3.81 -3.01
C ARG A 10 22.76 4.07 -3.55
N ASN A 11 23.32 5.22 -3.24
CA ASN A 11 24.53 5.70 -3.89
C ASN A 11 25.83 5.07 -3.40
N SER A 12 25.90 4.50 -2.17
CA SER A 12 27.22 4.18 -1.62
C SER A 12 27.94 3.02 -2.31
N MET A 13 27.27 1.92 -2.69
CA MET A 13 27.92 0.81 -3.40
C MET A 13 28.14 1.14 -4.89
N GLN A 14 27.11 1.63 -5.57
CA GLN A 14 27.19 1.98 -6.99
C GLN A 14 28.18 3.10 -7.25
N GLU A 15 28.20 4.12 -6.40
CA GLU A 15 29.18 5.22 -6.47
C GLU A 15 30.60 4.73 -6.23
N LEU A 16 30.80 3.85 -5.22
CA LEU A 16 32.12 3.36 -4.89
C LEU A 16 32.67 2.45 -6.00
N ILE A 17 31.86 1.53 -6.52
CA ILE A 17 32.22 0.71 -7.69
C ILE A 17 32.46 1.61 -8.90
N GLY A 18 31.60 2.59 -9.13
CA GLY A 18 31.74 3.52 -10.25
C GLY A 18 33.00 4.37 -10.17
N ASN A 19 33.32 4.89 -8.99
CA ASN A 19 34.55 5.67 -8.77
C ASN A 19 35.79 4.81 -8.96
N LYS A 20 35.80 3.61 -8.41
CA LYS A 20 36.93 2.68 -8.60
C LYS A 20 37.10 2.25 -10.06
N LEU A 21 35.98 2.09 -10.79
CA LEU A 21 36.07 1.80 -12.22
C LEU A 21 36.66 2.98 -13.02
N LYS A 22 36.36 4.23 -12.64
CA LYS A 22 36.94 5.44 -13.23
C LYS A 22 38.43 5.63 -12.85
N GLU A 23 38.86 5.15 -11.68
CA GLU A 23 40.29 5.11 -11.32
C GLU A 23 41.06 4.18 -12.28
N LEU A 24 40.47 3.03 -12.61
CA LEU A 24 41.08 2.07 -13.53
C LEU A 24 40.99 2.56 -14.99
N PHE A 25 39.92 3.18 -15.38
CA PHE A 25 39.65 3.68 -16.73
C PHE A 25 39.02 5.10 -16.68
N PRO A 26 39.82 6.16 -16.70
CA PRO A 26 39.32 7.54 -16.57
C PRO A 26 38.35 7.98 -17.65
N GLU A 27 38.30 7.31 -18.79
CA GLU A 27 37.37 7.60 -19.90
C GLU A 27 35.97 7.08 -19.66
N ILE A 28 35.68 6.30 -18.58
CA ILE A 28 34.38 5.75 -18.28
C ILE A 28 33.48 6.84 -17.68
N THR A 29 32.29 6.97 -18.25
CA THR A 29 31.23 7.84 -17.77
C THR A 29 30.12 7.06 -17.07
N ASP A 30 29.36 7.69 -16.18
CA ASP A 30 28.34 7.03 -15.36
C ASP A 30 27.28 6.28 -16.16
N ASN A 31 26.94 6.75 -17.35
CA ASN A 31 25.97 6.12 -18.23
C ASN A 31 26.41 4.76 -18.81
N LEU A 32 27.73 4.47 -18.77
CA LEU A 32 28.30 3.19 -19.19
C LEU A 32 28.33 2.16 -18.06
N ILE A 33 28.17 2.59 -16.80
CA ILE A 33 28.24 1.73 -15.61
C ILE A 33 26.84 1.17 -15.35
N GLN A 34 26.65 -0.09 -15.72
CA GLN A 34 25.38 -0.80 -15.56
C GLN A 34 25.54 -1.91 -14.51
N LEU A 35 25.02 -1.66 -13.32
CA LEU A 35 24.95 -2.63 -12.23
C LEU A 35 23.55 -3.20 -12.11
N GLN A 36 23.44 -4.50 -11.96
CA GLN A 36 22.18 -5.21 -11.76
C GLN A 36 22.35 -6.35 -10.74
N LYS A 37 21.22 -6.89 -10.26
CA LYS A 37 21.27 -8.07 -9.41
C LYS A 37 21.76 -9.26 -10.23
N THR A 38 22.66 -10.06 -9.66
CA THR A 38 23.10 -11.33 -10.27
C THR A 38 21.90 -12.28 -10.41
N ARG A 39 21.80 -12.97 -11.54
CA ARG A 39 20.74 -13.96 -11.78
C ARG A 39 20.95 -15.16 -10.86
N ALA A 40 19.85 -15.80 -10.48
CA ALA A 40 19.86 -16.88 -9.50
C ALA A 40 20.65 -18.13 -9.92
N GLU A 41 20.88 -18.30 -11.23
CA GLU A 41 21.66 -19.40 -11.79
C GLU A 41 23.19 -19.17 -11.73
N PHE A 42 23.66 -17.98 -11.34
CA PHE A 42 25.07 -17.64 -11.23
C PHE A 42 25.45 -17.25 -9.81
N GLU A 43 26.67 -17.57 -9.42
CA GLU A 43 27.26 -17.13 -8.16
C GLU A 43 27.52 -15.62 -8.21
N GLY A 44 27.37 -14.95 -7.06
CA GLY A 44 27.56 -13.50 -6.89
C GLY A 44 26.27 -12.75 -6.49
N ASP A 45 26.46 -11.54 -6.02
CA ASP A 45 25.38 -10.66 -5.54
C ASP A 45 25.02 -9.57 -6.54
N VAL A 46 26.04 -8.97 -7.17
CA VAL A 46 25.90 -7.83 -8.08
C VAL A 46 26.65 -8.10 -9.36
N THR A 47 26.01 -7.84 -10.49
CA THR A 47 26.60 -7.99 -11.82
C THR A 47 26.89 -6.64 -12.45
N LEU A 48 28.13 -6.43 -12.87
CA LEU A 48 28.51 -5.34 -13.77
C LEU A 48 28.43 -5.85 -15.22
N VAL A 49 27.68 -5.15 -16.07
CA VAL A 49 27.60 -5.43 -17.51
C VAL A 49 28.84 -4.88 -18.20
N VAL A 50 29.70 -5.75 -18.73
CA VAL A 50 31.00 -5.36 -19.31
C VAL A 50 30.85 -4.81 -20.73
N PHE A 51 29.82 -5.18 -21.46
CA PHE A 51 29.65 -4.81 -22.88
C PHE A 51 29.78 -3.32 -23.21
N PRO A 52 29.19 -2.38 -22.44
CA PRO A 52 29.36 -0.94 -22.69
C PRO A 52 30.80 -0.47 -22.55
N LEU A 53 31.64 -1.22 -21.81
CA LEU A 53 32.99 -0.84 -21.47
C LEU A 53 34.07 -1.33 -22.51
N LEU A 54 33.68 -2.23 -23.43
CA LEU A 54 34.60 -2.87 -24.36
C LEU A 54 35.36 -1.89 -25.29
N ARG A 55 34.71 -0.77 -25.63
CA ARG A 55 35.33 0.29 -26.44
C ARG A 55 36.52 0.94 -25.73
N ILE A 56 36.48 0.98 -24.41
CA ILE A 56 37.48 1.60 -23.53
C ILE A 56 38.55 0.57 -23.16
N THR A 57 38.15 -0.62 -22.73
CA THR A 57 39.05 -1.69 -22.33
C THR A 57 39.87 -2.27 -23.49
N LYS A 58 39.33 -2.17 -24.73
CA LYS A 58 39.94 -2.71 -25.97
C LYS A 58 40.27 -4.20 -25.89
N LYS A 59 39.60 -4.95 -25.04
CA LYS A 59 39.75 -6.39 -24.81
C LYS A 59 38.41 -7.09 -25.10
N ASN A 60 38.47 -8.41 -25.20
CA ASN A 60 37.21 -9.19 -25.28
C ASN A 60 36.43 -9.12 -23.95
N PRO A 61 35.13 -9.49 -23.94
CA PRO A 61 34.29 -9.36 -22.74
C PRO A 61 34.82 -10.11 -21.52
N GLU A 62 35.39 -11.29 -21.72
CA GLU A 62 35.88 -12.11 -20.61
C GLU A 62 37.20 -11.56 -20.02
N GLU A 63 38.13 -11.14 -20.86
CA GLU A 63 39.36 -10.49 -20.41
C GLU A 63 39.10 -9.14 -19.74
N SER A 64 38.20 -8.37 -20.29
CA SER A 64 37.75 -7.11 -19.66
C SER A 64 37.13 -7.35 -18.27
N GLY A 65 36.27 -8.34 -18.16
CA GLY A 65 35.66 -8.75 -16.91
C GLY A 65 36.68 -9.21 -15.88
N LYS A 66 37.64 -10.04 -16.29
CA LYS A 66 38.72 -10.49 -15.40
C LYS A 66 39.60 -9.33 -14.90
N THR A 67 40.04 -8.45 -15.81
CA THR A 67 40.86 -7.29 -15.44
C THR A 67 40.15 -6.40 -14.43
N ILE A 68 38.85 -6.14 -14.63
CA ILE A 68 38.03 -5.33 -13.71
C ILE A 68 37.82 -6.09 -12.40
N GLY A 69 37.50 -7.38 -12.46
CA GLY A 69 37.26 -8.21 -11.29
C GLY A 69 38.46 -8.34 -10.37
N GLU A 70 39.65 -8.57 -10.95
CA GLU A 70 40.94 -8.59 -10.23
C GLU A 70 41.17 -7.25 -9.52
N PHE A 71 41.02 -6.15 -10.23
CA PHE A 71 41.17 -4.82 -9.65
C PHE A 71 40.18 -4.57 -8.51
N PHE A 72 38.92 -4.94 -8.67
CA PHE A 72 37.90 -4.73 -7.63
C PHE A 72 38.15 -5.57 -6.38
N THR A 73 38.62 -6.81 -6.51
CA THR A 73 38.96 -7.65 -5.35
C THR A 73 40.17 -7.14 -4.58
N GLN A 74 41.05 -6.37 -5.22
CA GLN A 74 42.21 -5.76 -4.57
C GLN A 74 41.91 -4.41 -3.95
N GLU A 75 41.03 -3.62 -4.56
CA GLU A 75 40.80 -2.21 -4.21
C GLU A 75 39.50 -1.96 -3.43
N ILE A 76 38.63 -2.97 -3.30
CA ILE A 76 37.34 -2.83 -2.64
C ILE A 76 37.17 -3.91 -1.58
N ASP A 77 37.37 -3.57 -0.31
CA ASP A 77 37.38 -4.49 0.83
C ASP A 77 36.13 -5.37 0.96
N PHE A 78 34.99 -4.91 0.49
CA PHE A 78 33.76 -5.68 0.59
C PHE A 78 33.50 -6.62 -0.59
N ILE A 79 34.38 -6.70 -1.58
CA ILE A 79 34.30 -7.66 -2.68
C ILE A 79 35.23 -8.83 -2.37
N SER A 80 34.64 -9.99 -2.05
CA SER A 80 35.40 -11.21 -1.68
C SER A 80 35.83 -12.04 -2.88
N GLY A 81 35.12 -11.91 -4.00
CA GLY A 81 35.37 -12.70 -5.18
C GLY A 81 34.61 -12.20 -6.39
N TYR A 82 34.89 -12.81 -7.52
CA TYR A 82 34.16 -12.53 -8.76
C TYR A 82 34.18 -13.74 -9.70
N ASN A 83 33.20 -13.80 -10.59
CA ASN A 83 33.23 -14.67 -11.75
C ASN A 83 32.78 -13.93 -13.01
N VAL A 84 33.23 -14.38 -14.17
CA VAL A 84 32.88 -13.78 -15.46
C VAL A 84 32.20 -14.82 -16.33
N VAL A 85 30.93 -14.51 -16.70
CA VAL A 85 30.14 -15.41 -17.55
C VAL A 85 29.58 -14.62 -18.72
N LYS A 86 30.05 -14.93 -19.92
CA LYS A 86 29.58 -14.33 -21.19
C LYS A 86 29.53 -12.79 -21.17
N GLY A 87 30.55 -12.14 -20.60
CA GLY A 87 30.64 -10.69 -20.54
C GLY A 87 29.82 -10.04 -19.40
N PHE A 88 29.37 -10.83 -18.44
CA PHE A 88 28.79 -10.37 -17.17
C PHE A 88 29.79 -10.64 -16.05
N LEU A 89 30.25 -9.58 -15.42
CA LEU A 89 31.11 -9.66 -14.25
C LEU A 89 30.23 -9.71 -12.99
N ASN A 90 30.14 -10.89 -12.39
CA ASN A 90 29.38 -11.11 -11.16
C ASN A 90 30.33 -10.95 -9.97
N LEU A 91 29.98 -10.09 -9.04
CA LEU A 91 30.78 -9.76 -7.85
C LEU A 91 30.15 -10.41 -6.63
N GLU A 92 30.97 -11.00 -5.79
CA GLU A 92 30.60 -11.57 -4.49
C GLU A 92 30.87 -10.54 -3.41
N ILE A 93 29.85 -10.23 -2.62
CA ILE A 93 29.92 -9.22 -1.56
C ILE A 93 30.07 -9.92 -0.20
N THR A 94 30.98 -9.45 0.62
CA THR A 94 31.23 -10.04 1.95
C THR A 94 30.00 -9.98 2.84
N SER A 95 29.83 -11.00 3.68
CA SER A 95 28.77 -11.04 4.69
C SER A 95 28.86 -9.89 5.68
N GLU A 96 30.08 -9.45 6.00
CA GLU A 96 30.37 -8.32 6.90
C GLU A 96 29.77 -7.01 6.37
N TYR A 97 29.86 -6.79 5.04
CA TYR A 97 29.27 -5.62 4.42
C TYR A 97 27.73 -5.63 4.56
N TRP A 98 27.11 -6.78 4.26
CA TRP A 98 25.65 -6.91 4.38
C TRP A 98 25.19 -6.77 5.81
N LEU A 99 25.86 -7.39 6.78
CA LEU A 99 25.56 -7.24 8.20
C LEU A 99 25.76 -5.81 8.68
N GLY A 100 26.81 -5.13 8.22
CA GLY A 100 27.02 -3.72 8.51
C GLY A 100 25.92 -2.82 7.97
N LYS A 101 25.44 -3.08 6.76
CA LYS A 101 24.25 -2.38 6.19
C LYS A 101 22.99 -2.67 6.96
N PHE A 102 22.75 -3.93 7.32
CA PHE A 102 21.60 -4.33 8.12
C PHE A 102 21.58 -3.67 9.49
N LYS A 103 22.70 -3.66 10.20
CA LYS A 103 22.83 -2.97 11.49
C LYS A 103 22.52 -1.48 11.38
N LYS A 104 23.03 -0.80 10.36
CA LYS A 104 22.73 0.62 10.11
C LYS A 104 21.23 0.85 9.84
N LEU A 105 20.63 -0.04 9.05
CA LEU A 105 19.20 0.01 8.76
C LEU A 105 18.35 -0.19 10.00
N MET A 106 18.72 -1.14 10.86
CA MET A 106 18.01 -1.42 12.12
C MET A 106 18.17 -0.30 13.17
N ALA A 107 19.23 0.48 13.08
CA ALA A 107 19.47 1.62 13.96
C ALA A 107 18.83 2.94 13.47
N ASP A 108 18.25 2.94 12.27
CA ASP A 108 17.60 4.12 11.68
C ASP A 108 16.08 4.06 11.85
N ASP A 109 15.58 4.70 12.91
CA ASP A 109 14.13 4.77 13.19
C ASP A 109 13.34 5.47 12.06
N ASN A 110 14.01 6.22 11.21
CA ASN A 110 13.41 6.92 10.08
C ASN A 110 13.63 6.21 8.74
N PHE A 111 14.11 4.96 8.76
CA PHE A 111 14.33 4.22 7.52
C PHE A 111 13.05 4.12 6.68
N GLY A 112 13.17 4.51 5.41
CA GLY A 112 12.04 4.56 4.49
C GLY A 112 11.20 5.83 4.57
N GLN A 113 11.55 6.78 5.45
CA GLN A 113 10.94 8.10 5.50
C GLN A 113 11.71 9.09 4.60
N LEU A 114 10.99 9.92 3.87
CA LEU A 114 11.58 11.03 3.12
C LEU A 114 11.53 12.32 3.94
N PRO A 115 12.40 13.30 3.66
CA PRO A 115 12.36 14.61 4.31
C PRO A 115 10.98 15.26 4.18
N ALA A 116 10.59 16.03 5.20
CA ALA A 116 9.33 16.74 5.22
C ALA A 116 9.17 17.67 4.00
N THR A 117 7.95 17.72 3.47
CA THR A 117 7.55 18.61 2.38
C THR A 117 6.54 19.63 2.91
N ASP A 118 6.27 20.66 2.12
CA ASP A 118 5.23 21.68 2.36
C ASP A 118 3.82 21.26 1.95
N LYS A 119 3.62 19.99 1.54
CA LYS A 119 2.35 19.48 1.03
C LYS A 119 1.55 18.79 2.12
N THR A 120 0.29 19.18 2.24
CA THR A 120 -0.71 18.52 3.09
C THR A 120 -1.71 17.75 2.22
N TYR A 121 -2.01 16.52 2.58
CA TYR A 121 -3.02 15.67 1.95
C TYR A 121 -4.11 15.34 2.94
N ILE A 122 -5.37 15.47 2.50
CA ILE A 122 -6.52 14.96 3.24
C ILE A 122 -6.87 13.59 2.65
N VAL A 123 -6.92 12.57 3.48
CA VAL A 123 -7.30 11.21 3.08
C VAL A 123 -8.55 10.83 3.85
N GLU A 124 -9.68 10.85 3.12
CA GLU A 124 -10.96 10.41 3.66
C GLU A 124 -11.11 8.89 3.45
N TYR A 125 -11.35 8.17 4.52
CA TYR A 125 -11.64 6.75 4.49
C TYR A 125 -12.37 6.32 5.78
N SER A 126 -12.84 5.06 5.82
CA SER A 126 -13.56 4.54 7.00
C SER A 126 -14.88 5.25 7.27
N SER A 127 -15.64 5.56 6.19
CA SER A 127 -16.95 6.23 6.25
C SER A 127 -18.10 5.26 5.89
N PRO A 128 -18.26 4.10 6.58
CA PRO A 128 -19.36 3.19 6.32
C PRO A 128 -20.67 3.77 6.84
N ASN A 129 -21.78 3.33 6.25
CA ASN A 129 -23.10 3.64 6.81
C ASN A 129 -23.23 3.05 8.22
N THR A 130 -23.69 3.84 9.17
CA THR A 130 -23.79 3.45 10.59
C THR A 130 -24.90 2.43 10.86
N ASN A 131 -25.85 2.28 9.97
CA ASN A 131 -27.03 1.40 10.08
C ASN A 131 -26.85 0.01 9.48
N LYS A 132 -25.62 -0.36 9.07
CA LYS A 132 -25.33 -1.66 8.47
C LYS A 132 -24.09 -2.30 9.09
N PRO A 133 -24.06 -3.63 9.27
CA PRO A 133 -22.86 -4.34 9.67
C PRO A 133 -21.74 -4.16 8.65
N LEU A 134 -20.51 -4.11 9.13
CA LEU A 134 -19.34 -4.09 8.25
C LEU A 134 -19.21 -5.42 7.49
N HIS A 135 -18.76 -5.33 6.24
CA HIS A 135 -18.41 -6.48 5.41
C HIS A 135 -17.03 -6.29 4.77
N LEU A 136 -16.52 -7.31 4.09
CA LEU A 136 -15.17 -7.32 3.50
C LEU A 136 -14.88 -6.11 2.58
N GLY A 137 -15.91 -5.60 1.88
CA GLY A 137 -15.76 -4.38 1.05
C GLY A 137 -15.42 -3.14 1.88
N HIS A 138 -16.01 -2.99 3.05
CA HIS A 138 -15.67 -1.90 3.98
C HIS A 138 -14.25 -2.05 4.52
N LEU A 139 -13.86 -3.26 4.93
CA LEU A 139 -12.50 -3.53 5.41
C LEU A 139 -11.44 -3.23 4.34
N ARG A 140 -11.69 -3.64 3.10
CA ARG A 140 -10.82 -3.31 1.97
C ARG A 140 -10.59 -1.80 1.85
N ASN A 141 -11.66 -1.01 1.88
CA ASN A 141 -11.56 0.45 1.76
C ASN A 141 -10.82 1.08 2.94
N ILE A 142 -11.05 0.57 4.17
CA ILE A 142 -10.36 1.02 5.38
C ILE A 142 -8.85 0.76 5.25
N PHE A 143 -8.46 -0.47 4.89
CA PHE A 143 -7.04 -0.81 4.73
C PHE A 143 -6.38 -0.05 3.59
N LEU A 144 -7.09 0.16 2.48
CA LEU A 144 -6.58 0.93 1.35
C LEU A 144 -6.31 2.39 1.75
N GLY A 145 -7.29 3.04 2.37
CA GLY A 145 -7.15 4.43 2.83
C GLY A 145 -6.04 4.59 3.88
N PHE A 146 -5.96 3.67 4.85
CA PHE A 146 -4.89 3.64 5.84
C PHE A 146 -3.50 3.47 5.19
N SER A 147 -3.38 2.56 4.23
CA SER A 147 -2.12 2.31 3.52
C SER A 147 -1.68 3.52 2.69
N VAL A 148 -2.60 4.14 1.96
CA VAL A 148 -2.33 5.36 1.17
C VAL A 148 -1.86 6.49 2.09
N ALA A 149 -2.56 6.71 3.21
CA ALA A 149 -2.17 7.74 4.19
C ALA A 149 -0.75 7.50 4.74
N ASN A 150 -0.40 6.25 5.05
CA ASN A 150 0.94 5.92 5.55
C ASN A 150 2.02 6.07 4.47
N ILE A 151 1.74 5.71 3.22
CA ILE A 151 2.66 5.92 2.09
C ILE A 151 2.91 7.42 1.88
N LEU A 152 1.87 8.24 1.89
CA LEU A 152 2.01 9.69 1.77
C LEU A 152 2.84 10.28 2.92
N LYS A 153 2.58 9.84 4.16
CA LYS A 153 3.36 10.24 5.33
C LYS A 153 4.83 9.83 5.21
N ALA A 154 5.11 8.61 4.77
CA ALA A 154 6.48 8.15 4.54
C ALA A 154 7.21 8.94 3.44
N ASN A 155 6.46 9.52 2.50
CA ASN A 155 7.00 10.43 1.48
C ASN A 155 7.21 11.88 2.00
N GLY A 156 7.13 12.10 3.31
CA GLY A 156 7.41 13.39 3.95
C GLY A 156 6.24 14.37 3.86
N HIS A 157 5.06 13.94 3.47
CA HIS A 157 3.89 14.81 3.41
C HIS A 157 3.16 14.85 4.76
N ASP A 158 2.56 15.99 5.06
CA ASP A 158 1.58 16.09 6.12
C ASP A 158 0.27 15.41 5.69
N VAL A 159 -0.32 14.58 6.57
CA VAL A 159 -1.50 13.78 6.23
C VAL A 159 -2.57 13.88 7.30
N VAL A 160 -3.68 14.49 6.93
CA VAL A 160 -4.89 14.60 7.73
C VAL A 160 -5.83 13.45 7.35
N LYS A 161 -6.07 12.54 8.31
CA LYS A 161 -7.02 11.44 8.13
C LYS A 161 -8.39 11.90 8.57
N THR A 162 -9.38 11.76 7.69
CA THR A 162 -10.76 12.18 7.95
C THR A 162 -11.74 11.04 7.69
N GLN A 163 -12.90 11.13 8.32
CA GLN A 163 -14.03 10.25 8.03
C GLN A 163 -15.33 11.04 8.12
N ILE A 164 -16.33 10.62 7.37
CA ILE A 164 -17.70 11.12 7.46
C ILE A 164 -18.50 10.12 8.29
N ILE A 165 -19.17 10.62 9.33
CA ILE A 165 -20.15 9.84 10.09
C ILE A 165 -21.51 10.14 9.48
N ASN A 166 -22.11 9.14 8.83
CA ASN A 166 -23.41 9.27 8.21
C ASN A 166 -24.50 8.99 9.24
N ASP A 167 -24.94 10.04 9.92
CA ASP A 167 -25.96 10.02 10.96
C ASP A 167 -27.33 10.60 10.51
N ARG A 168 -27.43 11.05 9.26
CA ARG A 168 -28.67 11.55 8.66
C ARG A 168 -28.90 10.91 7.29
N GLY A 169 -30.12 10.38 7.11
CA GLY A 169 -30.55 9.80 5.83
C GLY A 169 -31.70 8.83 5.99
N ILE A 170 -32.44 8.59 4.90
CA ILE A 170 -33.64 7.76 4.90
C ILE A 170 -33.42 6.34 5.48
N HIS A 171 -32.23 5.75 5.27
CA HIS A 171 -31.93 4.42 5.82
C HIS A 171 -31.80 4.44 7.35
N ILE A 172 -31.31 5.55 7.91
CA ILE A 172 -31.25 5.74 9.36
C ILE A 172 -32.65 5.93 9.92
N CYS A 173 -33.47 6.81 9.30
CA CYS A 173 -34.86 7.03 9.66
C CYS A 173 -35.66 5.71 9.64
N LYS A 174 -35.44 4.84 8.64
CA LYS A 174 -36.06 3.51 8.57
C LYS A 174 -35.76 2.66 9.80
N SER A 175 -34.49 2.59 10.21
CA SER A 175 -34.10 1.83 11.40
C SER A 175 -34.67 2.44 12.68
N MET A 176 -34.63 3.77 12.78
CA MET A 176 -35.16 4.50 13.95
C MET A 176 -36.67 4.30 14.09
N LEU A 177 -37.43 4.45 13.01
CA LEU A 177 -38.85 4.24 13.01
C LEU A 177 -39.23 2.81 13.44
N ALA A 178 -38.57 1.82 12.89
CA ALA A 178 -38.79 0.43 13.27
C ALA A 178 -38.46 0.17 14.75
N TRP A 179 -37.39 0.77 15.26
CA TRP A 179 -37.05 0.68 16.67
C TRP A 179 -38.09 1.36 17.55
N GLN A 180 -38.57 2.53 17.19
CA GLN A 180 -39.64 3.21 17.92
C GLN A 180 -40.97 2.41 17.95
N ARG A 181 -41.29 1.72 16.86
CA ARG A 181 -42.53 0.93 16.74
C ARG A 181 -42.46 -0.44 17.38
N PHE A 182 -41.31 -1.12 17.31
CA PHE A 182 -41.19 -2.52 17.66
C PHE A 182 -40.10 -2.79 18.73
N GLY A 183 -39.37 -1.79 19.17
CA GLY A 183 -38.22 -1.97 20.03
C GLY A 183 -38.52 -1.93 21.53
N GLU A 184 -39.65 -1.42 21.94
CA GLU A 184 -40.03 -1.34 23.35
C GLU A 184 -38.94 -0.79 24.27
N GLY A 185 -38.08 0.10 23.73
CA GLY A 185 -36.93 0.67 24.45
C GLY A 185 -35.71 -0.24 24.53
N GLU A 186 -35.63 -1.28 23.69
CA GLU A 186 -34.43 -2.16 23.63
C GLU A 186 -33.15 -1.36 23.35
N THR A 187 -32.08 -1.62 24.12
CA THR A 187 -30.79 -1.00 24.01
C THR A 187 -29.71 -2.07 23.75
N PRO A 188 -28.49 -1.68 23.35
CA PRO A 188 -27.37 -2.63 23.28
C PRO A 188 -27.15 -3.37 24.58
N GLU A 189 -27.28 -2.70 25.71
CA GLU A 189 -27.09 -3.28 27.06
C GLU A 189 -28.20 -4.29 27.38
N SER A 190 -29.47 -3.96 27.12
CA SER A 190 -30.61 -4.85 27.41
C SER A 190 -30.65 -6.07 26.49
N SER A 191 -30.23 -5.91 25.24
CA SER A 191 -30.25 -6.98 24.24
C SER A 191 -28.98 -7.82 24.21
N GLY A 192 -27.87 -7.33 24.77
CA GLY A 192 -26.53 -7.93 24.65
C GLY A 192 -25.96 -7.85 23.22
N LEU A 193 -26.61 -7.12 22.33
CA LEU A 193 -26.15 -6.92 20.95
C LEU A 193 -25.22 -5.71 20.85
N LYS A 194 -24.22 -5.77 19.95
CA LYS A 194 -23.51 -4.57 19.54
C LYS A 194 -24.47 -3.57 18.87
N GLY A 195 -24.19 -2.26 19.00
CA GLY A 195 -25.03 -1.21 18.44
C GLY A 195 -25.32 -1.37 16.94
N ASP A 196 -24.31 -1.72 16.15
CA ASP A 196 -24.46 -1.99 14.70
C ASP A 196 -25.38 -3.19 14.40
N LYS A 197 -25.35 -4.21 15.25
CA LYS A 197 -26.22 -5.38 15.17
C LYS A 197 -27.67 -5.03 15.55
N LEU A 198 -27.84 -4.23 16.60
CA LEU A 198 -29.15 -3.77 17.04
C LEU A 198 -29.83 -2.91 15.96
N VAL A 199 -29.09 -1.93 15.42
CA VAL A 199 -29.59 -1.09 14.32
C VAL A 199 -29.92 -1.92 13.09
N GLY A 200 -29.07 -2.88 12.72
CA GLY A 200 -29.32 -3.82 11.63
C GLY A 200 -30.56 -4.68 11.83
N LYS A 201 -30.86 -5.12 13.06
CA LYS A 201 -32.11 -5.84 13.42
C LYS A 201 -33.33 -5.02 13.03
N TYR A 202 -33.35 -3.76 13.40
CA TYR A 202 -34.49 -2.87 13.10
C TYR A 202 -34.55 -2.43 11.64
N TYR A 203 -33.40 -2.37 10.93
CA TYR A 203 -33.44 -2.17 9.49
C TYR A 203 -34.15 -3.33 8.76
N VAL A 204 -33.91 -4.57 9.20
CA VAL A 204 -34.61 -5.76 8.68
C VAL A 204 -36.08 -5.76 9.08
N ALA A 205 -36.42 -5.32 10.31
CA ALA A 205 -37.78 -5.23 10.77
C ALA A 205 -38.61 -4.20 9.92
N PHE A 206 -37.96 -3.05 9.59
CA PHE A 206 -38.56 -2.08 8.67
C PHE A 206 -38.86 -2.71 7.31
N ASP A 207 -37.93 -3.41 6.71
CA ASP A 207 -38.08 -4.02 5.39
C ASP A 207 -39.23 -5.04 5.35
N LYS A 208 -39.39 -5.82 6.41
CA LYS A 208 -40.50 -6.78 6.54
C LYS A 208 -41.85 -6.08 6.56
N GLU A 209 -42.00 -5.04 7.39
CA GLU A 209 -43.27 -4.31 7.50
C GLU A 209 -43.57 -3.53 6.22
N TYR A 210 -42.56 -2.90 5.63
CA TYR A 210 -42.68 -2.20 4.36
C TYR A 210 -43.15 -3.13 3.22
N LYS A 211 -42.57 -4.34 3.09
CA LYS A 211 -42.99 -5.34 2.11
C LYS A 211 -44.43 -5.83 2.34
N LYS A 212 -44.85 -5.99 3.60
CA LYS A 212 -46.23 -6.36 3.94
C LYS A 212 -47.21 -5.29 3.48
N GLN A 213 -46.92 -4.01 3.76
CA GLN A 213 -47.78 -2.90 3.34
C GLN A 213 -47.83 -2.75 1.81
N ILE A 214 -46.74 -2.99 1.10
CA ILE A 214 -46.75 -3.04 -0.37
C ILE A 214 -47.70 -4.13 -0.87
N ALA A 215 -47.66 -5.34 -0.29
CA ALA A 215 -48.54 -6.43 -0.70
C ALA A 215 -50.01 -6.09 -0.44
N GLU A 216 -50.31 -5.50 0.69
CA GLU A 216 -51.67 -5.05 1.04
C GLU A 216 -52.19 -3.97 0.06
N LEU A 217 -51.35 -3.03 -0.35
CA LEU A 217 -51.70 -2.00 -1.34
C LEU A 217 -51.93 -2.59 -2.74
N ILE A 218 -51.14 -3.57 -3.15
CA ILE A 218 -51.31 -4.26 -4.43
C ILE A 218 -52.57 -5.09 -4.43
N GLU A 219 -52.90 -5.80 -3.35
CA GLU A 219 -54.18 -6.51 -3.18
C GLU A 219 -55.37 -5.55 -3.22
N GLY A 220 -55.19 -4.31 -2.73
CA GLY A 220 -56.14 -3.23 -2.83
C GLY A 220 -56.29 -2.57 -4.20
N GLY A 221 -55.54 -3.05 -5.22
CA GLY A 221 -55.59 -2.60 -6.61
C GLY A 221 -54.57 -1.55 -7.04
N ALA A 222 -53.62 -1.22 -6.18
CA ALA A 222 -52.50 -0.35 -6.57
C ALA A 222 -51.51 -1.08 -7.48
N ASP A 223 -50.93 -0.36 -8.44
CA ASP A 223 -49.78 -0.89 -9.16
C ASP A 223 -48.56 -0.91 -8.25
N LYS A 224 -47.59 -1.75 -8.63
CA LYS A 224 -46.37 -2.00 -7.81
C LYS A 224 -45.57 -0.72 -7.52
N GLU A 225 -45.41 0.14 -8.53
CA GLU A 225 -44.61 1.36 -8.38
C GLU A 225 -45.27 2.35 -7.41
N THR A 226 -46.59 2.48 -7.50
CA THR A 226 -47.40 3.29 -6.59
C THR A 226 -47.38 2.73 -5.17
N ALA A 227 -47.53 1.41 -5.01
CA ALA A 227 -47.49 0.75 -3.72
C ALA A 227 -46.11 0.92 -3.02
N GLU A 228 -45.03 0.78 -3.75
CA GLU A 228 -43.67 1.02 -3.22
C GLU A 228 -43.44 2.46 -2.76
N LYS A 229 -44.02 3.45 -3.42
CA LYS A 229 -43.88 4.86 -3.07
C LYS A 229 -44.85 5.32 -1.97
N GLN A 230 -46.01 4.69 -1.85
CA GLN A 230 -47.10 5.11 -0.97
C GLN A 230 -47.28 4.24 0.28
N ALA A 231 -46.38 3.27 0.50
CA ALA A 231 -46.45 2.47 1.72
C ALA A 231 -46.33 3.38 2.96
N PRO A 232 -47.30 3.37 3.88
CA PRO A 232 -47.35 4.30 5.01
C PRO A 232 -46.06 4.31 5.84
N PHE A 233 -45.47 3.17 6.07
CA PHE A 233 -44.26 3.06 6.87
C PHE A 233 -43.01 3.72 6.20
N LEU A 234 -43.03 3.78 4.86
CA LEU A 234 -42.00 4.55 4.13
C LEU A 234 -42.24 6.05 4.24
N LEU A 235 -43.50 6.49 4.12
CA LEU A 235 -43.85 7.90 4.21
C LEU A 235 -43.50 8.46 5.60
N GLU A 236 -43.85 7.73 6.68
CA GLU A 236 -43.46 8.11 8.04
C GLU A 236 -41.93 8.22 8.18
N ALA A 237 -41.16 7.29 7.60
CA ALA A 237 -39.69 7.37 7.64
C ALA A 237 -39.16 8.56 6.83
N GLN A 238 -39.84 9.00 5.78
CA GLN A 238 -39.52 10.20 5.01
C GLN A 238 -39.81 11.49 5.78
N GLU A 239 -40.88 11.51 6.56
CA GLU A 239 -41.22 12.65 7.44
C GLU A 239 -40.19 12.85 8.57
N MET A 240 -39.45 11.79 8.97
CA MET A 240 -38.41 11.88 9.96
C MET A 240 -37.08 12.46 9.39
N LEU A 241 -36.92 12.53 8.08
CA LEU A 241 -35.70 12.99 7.43
C LEU A 241 -35.61 14.52 7.38
#